data_26cebf29e7dad958f924796cb11631ce
#
_entry.id   26cebf29e7dad958f924796cb11631ce
#
_cell.length_a   1.000
_cell.length_b   1.000
_cell.length_c   1.000
_cell.angle_alpha   90.00
_cell.angle_beta   90.00
_cell.angle_gamma   90.00
#
_symmetry.space_group_name_H-M   'P 1'
#
loop_
_entity.id
_entity.type
_entity.pdbx_description
1 polymer ?
#
loop_
_entity_poly.entity_id
_entity_poly.type
_entity_poly.pdbx_seq_one_letter_code
_entity_poly.pdbx_strand_id
1 'polypeptide(L)'
;NQSRRQRQMCIRDRIISAHRTPKRMYEFSNKAKKNNFGVIIAGAGGSAHLPGMIAALTTIPVLGVPIESKKLKGLDSLLSIAQMPKGIPVGTLAIGNDGAINAALLAASIIANNNSTVSKRLEKWRASQTRSVKKRPK
;
A
#
# COMPACT_ATOMS: atom_id res chain seq x y z
N ASN A 1 -13.61 3.50 26.87
CA ASN A 1 -12.85 4.48 26.06
C ASN A 1 -11.95 3.88 24.96
N GLN A 2 -11.86 2.56 24.84
CA GLN A 2 -11.17 1.92 23.70
C GLN A 2 -11.96 2.00 22.38
N SER A 3 -13.28 2.14 22.42
CA SER A 3 -14.14 2.14 21.23
C SER A 3 -14.00 3.39 20.33
N ARG A 4 -13.55 4.53 20.86
CA ARG A 4 -13.33 5.74 20.05
C ARG A 4 -11.98 5.75 19.32
N ARG A 5 -10.94 5.07 19.85
CA ARG A 5 -9.62 4.96 19.19
C ARG A 5 -9.60 3.98 18.00
N GLN A 6 -10.54 3.04 17.94
CA GLN A 6 -10.65 2.09 16.82
C GLN A 6 -11.29 2.67 15.56
N ARG A 7 -11.80 3.91 15.59
CA ARG A 7 -12.56 4.50 14.48
C ARG A 7 -11.75 5.40 13.54
N GLN A 8 -10.49 5.65 13.83
CA GLN A 8 -9.62 6.43 12.95
C GLN A 8 -8.53 5.55 12.36
N MET A 9 -8.42 5.60 11.02
CA MET A 9 -7.30 5.02 10.30
C MET A 9 -6.03 5.79 10.70
N CYS A 10 -5.18 5.18 11.52
CA CYS A 10 -3.89 5.75 11.89
C CYS A 10 -2.84 5.37 10.84
N ILE A 11 -2.31 6.35 10.13
CA ILE A 11 -1.18 6.17 9.22
C ILE A 11 0.11 6.35 10.00
N ARG A 12 1.03 5.39 9.84
CA ARG A 12 2.38 5.45 10.42
C ARG A 12 3.42 5.33 9.31
N ASP A 13 4.10 6.43 9.05
CA ASP A 13 5.14 6.49 8.01
C ASP A 13 6.50 6.07 8.55
N ARG A 14 7.25 5.38 7.71
CA ARG A 14 8.64 4.98 7.98
C ARG A 14 9.47 5.06 6.70
N ILE A 15 10.72 5.42 6.86
CA ILE A 15 11.73 5.30 5.81
C ILE A 15 12.53 4.03 6.08
N ILE A 16 12.42 3.07 5.16
CA ILE A 16 13.08 1.77 5.25
C ILE A 16 13.68 1.46 3.89
N SER A 17 14.92 1.00 3.88
CA SER A 17 15.56 0.46 2.69
C SER A 17 15.85 -1.02 2.92
N ALA A 18 15.37 -1.88 2.03
CA ALA A 18 15.61 -3.32 2.12
C ALA A 18 17.10 -3.65 2.16
N HIS A 19 17.90 -2.93 1.38
CA HIS A 19 19.34 -3.18 1.23
C HIS A 19 20.20 -2.39 2.22
N ARG A 20 19.78 -1.18 2.63
CA ARG A 20 20.61 -0.30 3.46
C ARG A 20 20.19 -0.31 4.94
N THR A 21 18.95 -0.65 5.25
CA THR A 21 18.43 -0.75 6.62
C THR A 21 17.71 -2.07 6.87
N PRO A 22 18.34 -3.23 6.61
CA PRO A 22 17.67 -4.53 6.72
C PRO A 22 17.15 -4.80 8.13
N LYS A 23 17.91 -4.45 9.16
CA LYS A 23 17.48 -4.61 10.56
C LYS A 23 16.19 -3.82 10.85
N ARG A 24 16.10 -2.57 10.37
CA ARG A 24 14.90 -1.75 10.51
C ARG A 24 13.69 -2.38 9.81
N MET A 25 13.91 -2.96 8.64
CA MET A 25 12.88 -3.68 7.90
C MET A 25 12.36 -4.90 8.68
N TYR A 26 13.25 -5.71 9.22
CA TYR A 26 12.88 -6.87 10.05
C TYR A 26 12.10 -6.46 11.29
N GLU A 27 12.57 -5.46 12.02
CA GLU A 27 11.89 -4.96 13.23
C GLU A 27 10.51 -4.42 12.93
N PHE A 28 10.37 -3.63 11.85
CA PHE A 28 9.08 -3.12 11.40
C PHE A 28 8.11 -4.26 11.06
N SER A 29 8.54 -5.20 10.25
CA SER A 29 7.70 -6.30 9.76
C SER A 29 7.27 -7.22 10.90
N ASN A 30 8.19 -7.56 11.81
CA ASN A 30 7.89 -8.42 12.95
C ASN A 30 6.95 -7.77 13.97
N LYS A 31 6.98 -6.45 14.08
CA LYS A 31 6.11 -5.69 14.99
C LYS A 31 4.77 -5.26 14.36
N ALA A 32 4.62 -5.40 13.06
CA ALA A 32 3.46 -4.88 12.33
C ALA A 32 2.13 -5.46 12.83
N LYS A 33 2.07 -6.76 13.08
CA LYS A 33 0.88 -7.42 13.61
C LYS A 33 0.59 -7.01 15.05
N LYS A 34 1.62 -6.93 15.89
CA LYS A 34 1.52 -6.45 17.27
C LYS A 34 1.06 -4.99 17.34
N ASN A 35 1.44 -4.18 16.37
CA ASN A 35 1.02 -2.79 16.23
C ASN A 35 -0.37 -2.62 15.61
N ASN A 36 -1.08 -3.71 15.34
CA ASN A 36 -2.42 -3.74 14.75
C ASN A 36 -2.50 -3.05 13.38
N PHE A 37 -1.47 -3.17 12.55
CA PHE A 37 -1.56 -2.73 11.17
C PHE A 37 -2.49 -3.64 10.37
N GLY A 38 -3.43 -3.04 9.65
CA GLY A 38 -4.35 -3.77 8.79
C GLY A 38 -3.82 -3.97 7.38
N VAL A 39 -3.00 -3.04 6.90
CA VAL A 39 -2.38 -3.04 5.56
C VAL A 39 -1.04 -2.32 5.64
N ILE A 40 -0.09 -2.76 4.83
CA ILE A 40 1.19 -2.09 4.64
C ILE A 40 1.27 -1.65 3.17
N ILE A 41 1.60 -0.37 2.94
CA ILE A 41 1.91 0.16 1.62
C ILE A 41 3.42 0.38 1.56
N ALA A 42 4.09 -0.22 0.60
CA ALA A 42 5.53 -0.10 0.42
C ALA A 42 5.86 0.41 -0.99
N GLY A 43 6.41 1.61 -1.06
CA GLY A 43 6.96 2.18 -2.30
C GLY A 43 8.45 1.89 -2.42
N ALA A 44 8.88 1.44 -3.58
CA ALA A 44 10.28 1.15 -3.85
C ALA A 44 10.63 1.34 -5.32
N GLY A 45 11.88 1.75 -5.60
CA GLY A 45 12.38 1.99 -6.95
C GLY A 45 13.60 1.15 -7.30
N GLY A 46 13.84 0.96 -8.59
CA GLY A 46 14.95 0.16 -9.12
C GLY A 46 14.79 -1.32 -8.77
N SER A 47 15.80 -1.90 -8.13
CA SER A 47 15.70 -3.23 -7.50
C SER A 47 14.77 -3.17 -6.29
N ALA A 48 13.49 -3.06 -6.55
CA ALA A 48 12.44 -2.72 -5.58
C ALA A 48 12.04 -3.92 -4.72
N HIS A 49 12.95 -4.43 -3.90
CA HIS A 49 12.75 -5.64 -3.09
C HIS A 49 11.98 -5.41 -1.80
N LEU A 50 11.81 -4.15 -1.36
CA LEU A 50 11.19 -3.85 -0.08
C LEU A 50 9.78 -4.45 0.11
N PRO A 51 8.84 -4.31 -0.83
CA PRO A 51 7.50 -4.88 -0.65
C PRO A 51 7.50 -6.40 -0.50
N GLY A 52 8.23 -7.10 -1.35
CA GLY A 52 8.34 -8.56 -1.30
C GLY A 52 9.02 -9.08 -0.04
N MET A 53 10.07 -8.41 0.42
CA MET A 53 10.76 -8.78 1.66
C MET A 53 9.87 -8.55 2.90
N ILE A 54 9.12 -7.47 2.93
CA ILE A 54 8.12 -7.25 4.01
C ILE A 54 7.03 -8.31 3.94
N ALA A 55 6.50 -8.61 2.76
CA ALA A 55 5.48 -9.65 2.59
C ALA A 55 5.95 -11.04 3.04
N ALA A 56 7.24 -11.34 2.89
CA ALA A 56 7.84 -12.57 3.39
C ALA A 56 7.92 -12.66 4.92
N LEU A 57 7.85 -11.54 5.62
CA LEU A 57 8.01 -11.44 7.07
C LEU A 57 6.70 -11.25 7.84
N THR A 58 5.59 -11.02 7.16
CA THR A 58 4.28 -10.81 7.78
C THR A 58 3.16 -11.33 6.91
N THR A 59 2.05 -11.72 7.53
CA THR A 59 0.81 -12.09 6.83
C THR A 59 -0.14 -10.91 6.62
N ILE A 60 0.23 -9.72 7.08
CA ILE A 60 -0.54 -8.50 6.80
C ILE A 60 -0.47 -8.20 5.30
N PRO A 61 -1.59 -7.82 4.66
CA PRO A 61 -1.58 -7.48 3.24
C PRO A 61 -0.56 -6.39 2.92
N VAL A 62 0.30 -6.65 1.94
CA VAL A 62 1.31 -5.70 1.46
C VAL A 62 0.94 -5.25 0.06
N LEU A 63 0.83 -3.94 -0.11
CA LEU A 63 0.59 -3.27 -1.39
C LEU A 63 1.89 -2.60 -1.83
N GLY A 64 2.38 -2.98 -3.00
CA GLY A 64 3.61 -2.46 -3.56
C GLY A 64 3.33 -1.36 -4.58
N VAL A 65 4.05 -0.25 -4.44
CA VAL A 65 4.00 0.87 -5.39
C VAL A 65 5.35 0.99 -6.07
N PRO A 66 5.44 0.68 -7.38
CA PRO A 66 6.66 0.89 -8.13
C PRO A 66 6.95 2.38 -8.29
N ILE A 67 8.16 2.78 -7.93
CA ILE A 67 8.62 4.17 -8.10
C ILE A 67 9.35 4.29 -9.43
N GLU A 68 9.07 5.36 -10.15
CA GLU A 68 9.73 5.62 -11.43
C GLU A 68 11.25 5.72 -11.25
N SER A 69 11.99 5.01 -12.10
CA SER A 69 13.45 5.00 -12.12
C SER A 69 13.99 5.79 -13.31
N LYS A 70 15.19 6.36 -13.16
CA LYS A 70 15.77 7.22 -14.20
C LYS A 70 16.09 6.46 -15.49
N LYS A 71 16.58 5.23 -15.41
CA LYS A 71 17.05 4.46 -16.58
C LYS A 71 15.92 3.67 -17.26
N LEU A 72 15.08 2.99 -16.51
CA LEU A 72 14.03 2.10 -17.02
C LEU A 72 12.61 2.62 -16.77
N LYS A 73 12.46 3.87 -16.34
CA LYS A 73 11.18 4.56 -16.14
C LYS A 73 10.20 3.82 -15.23
N GLY A 74 10.72 3.02 -14.32
CA GLY A 74 9.93 2.25 -13.36
C GLY A 74 9.60 0.82 -13.77
N LEU A 75 9.98 0.37 -14.98
CA LEU A 75 9.77 -1.01 -15.40
C LEU A 75 10.52 -2.01 -14.51
N ASP A 76 11.75 -1.70 -14.14
CA ASP A 76 12.55 -2.47 -13.20
C ASP A 76 11.89 -2.53 -11.81
N SER A 77 11.35 -1.42 -11.33
CA SER A 77 10.60 -1.36 -10.07
C SER A 77 9.35 -2.22 -10.14
N LEU A 78 8.57 -2.09 -11.21
CA LEU A 78 7.35 -2.86 -11.42
C LEU A 78 7.62 -4.37 -11.44
N LEU A 79 8.60 -4.82 -12.22
CA LEU A 79 8.93 -6.24 -12.34
C LEU A 79 9.48 -6.81 -11.04
N SER A 80 10.29 -6.05 -10.30
CA SER A 80 10.82 -6.47 -9.00
C SER A 80 9.74 -6.66 -7.94
N ILE A 81 8.65 -5.91 -8.01
CA ILE A 81 7.54 -5.98 -7.07
C ILE A 81 6.50 -7.02 -7.51
N ALA A 82 6.19 -7.08 -8.82
CA ALA A 82 5.12 -7.91 -9.34
C ALA A 82 5.47 -9.39 -9.45
N GLN A 83 6.71 -9.74 -9.84
CA GLN A 83 7.15 -11.11 -10.06
C GLN A 83 7.55 -11.81 -8.76
N MET A 84 6.56 -12.02 -7.89
CA MET A 84 6.74 -12.74 -6.64
C MET A 84 6.63 -14.26 -6.82
N PRO A 85 7.40 -15.06 -6.05
CA PRO A 85 7.28 -16.50 -6.07
C PRO A 85 5.92 -16.94 -5.50
N LYS A 86 5.48 -18.13 -5.93
CA LYS A 86 4.28 -18.76 -5.36
C LYS A 86 4.37 -18.85 -3.84
N GLY A 87 3.36 -18.36 -3.16
CA GLY A 87 3.24 -18.41 -1.69
C GLY A 87 3.43 -17.08 -0.98
N ILE A 88 4.13 -16.11 -1.59
CA ILE A 88 4.37 -14.78 -1.01
C ILE A 88 3.81 -13.72 -1.98
N PRO A 89 2.53 -13.37 -1.87
CA PRO A 89 1.91 -12.38 -2.75
C PRO A 89 2.19 -10.95 -2.32
N VAL A 90 2.31 -10.05 -3.30
CA VAL A 90 2.28 -8.60 -3.13
C VAL A 90 1.24 -8.02 -4.07
N GLY A 91 0.32 -7.23 -3.55
CA GLY A 91 -0.64 -6.49 -4.37
C GLY A 91 0.04 -5.32 -5.06
N THR A 92 0.40 -5.47 -6.34
CA THR A 92 1.18 -4.47 -7.08
C THR A 92 0.26 -3.46 -7.77
N LEU A 93 0.51 -2.18 -7.55
CA LEU A 93 -0.22 -1.07 -8.15
C LEU A 93 0.57 -0.45 -9.32
N ALA A 94 0.00 0.60 -9.91
CA ALA A 94 0.63 1.30 -11.02
C ALA A 94 1.92 2.03 -10.61
N ILE A 95 2.75 2.34 -11.58
CA ILE A 95 4.00 3.08 -11.37
C ILE A 95 3.67 4.53 -10.99
N GLY A 96 4.34 5.05 -9.96
CA GLY A 96 4.29 6.47 -9.59
C GLY A 96 3.03 6.89 -8.83
N ASN A 97 2.61 8.13 -9.05
CA ASN A 97 1.54 8.78 -8.28
C ASN A 97 0.20 8.05 -8.34
N ASP A 98 -0.20 7.58 -9.51
CA ASP A 98 -1.48 6.86 -9.67
C ASP A 98 -1.47 5.57 -8.85
N GLY A 99 -0.33 4.87 -8.84
CA GLY A 99 -0.14 3.68 -8.01
C GLY A 99 -0.21 3.97 -6.52
N ALA A 100 0.37 5.08 -6.08
CA ALA A 100 0.33 5.50 -4.67
C ALA A 100 -1.10 5.85 -4.22
N ILE A 101 -1.84 6.58 -5.04
CA ILE A 101 -3.25 6.91 -4.79
C ILE A 101 -4.10 5.63 -4.74
N ASN A 102 -3.94 4.75 -5.71
CA ASN A 102 -4.68 3.50 -5.78
C ASN A 102 -4.31 2.54 -4.65
N ALA A 103 -3.07 2.53 -4.19
CA ALA A 103 -2.66 1.78 -3.01
C ALA A 103 -3.40 2.27 -1.75
N ALA A 104 -3.51 3.57 -1.56
CA ALA A 104 -4.26 4.16 -0.46
C ALA A 104 -5.75 3.79 -0.52
N LEU A 105 -6.36 3.83 -1.70
CA LEU A 105 -7.77 3.46 -1.91
C LEU A 105 -8.01 1.96 -1.70
N LEU A 106 -7.09 1.12 -2.16
CA LEU A 106 -7.19 -0.33 -1.94
C LEU A 106 -6.98 -0.68 -0.47
N ALA A 107 -6.05 -0.01 0.21
CA ALA A 107 -5.87 -0.14 1.65
C ALA A 107 -7.14 0.26 2.41
N ALA A 108 -7.77 1.36 2.02
CA ALA A 108 -9.05 1.79 2.58
C ALA A 108 -10.15 0.73 2.35
N SER A 109 -10.20 0.12 1.17
CA SER A 109 -11.15 -0.95 0.84
C SER A 109 -10.96 -2.19 1.73
N ILE A 110 -9.71 -2.56 1.98
CA ILE A 110 -9.39 -3.69 2.87
C ILE A 110 -9.83 -3.39 4.31
N ILE A 111 -9.53 -2.22 4.82
CA ILE A 111 -9.93 -1.79 6.17
C ILE A 111 -11.45 -1.65 6.27
N ALA A 112 -12.11 -1.20 5.22
CA ALA A 112 -13.57 -1.01 5.16
C ALA A 112 -14.36 -2.31 5.39
N ASN A 113 -13.78 -3.47 5.13
CA ASN A 113 -14.44 -4.76 5.40
C ASN A 113 -14.86 -4.91 6.88
N ASN A 114 -14.12 -4.30 7.79
CA ASN A 114 -14.37 -4.35 9.22
C ASN A 114 -14.55 -2.97 9.87
N ASN A 115 -14.74 -1.92 9.06
CA ASN A 115 -14.88 -0.55 9.53
C ASN A 115 -15.90 0.21 8.69
N SER A 116 -17.13 0.31 9.22
CA SER A 116 -18.25 0.97 8.54
C SER A 116 -18.01 2.47 8.26
N THR A 117 -17.27 3.15 9.10
CA THR A 117 -16.93 4.57 8.91
C THR A 117 -16.04 4.76 7.69
N VAL A 118 -15.00 3.91 7.55
CA VAL A 118 -14.12 3.93 6.38
C VAL A 118 -14.90 3.54 5.12
N SER A 119 -15.77 2.51 5.20
CA SER A 119 -16.62 2.10 4.08
C SER A 119 -17.46 3.25 3.55
N LYS A 120 -18.20 3.94 4.42
CA LYS A 120 -19.04 5.08 4.04
C LYS A 120 -18.24 6.24 3.42
N ARG A 121 -17.05 6.53 3.95
CA ARG A 121 -16.17 7.57 3.40
C ARG A 121 -15.68 7.19 2.01
N LEU A 122 -15.32 5.94 1.78
CA LEU A 122 -14.85 5.44 0.49
C LEU A 122 -15.97 5.50 -0.56
N GLU A 123 -17.18 5.09 -0.21
CA GLU A 123 -18.37 5.18 -1.08
C GLU A 123 -18.65 6.63 -1.47
N LYS A 124 -18.61 7.56 -0.51
CA LYS A 124 -18.80 8.99 -0.75
C LYS A 124 -17.74 9.55 -1.70
N TRP A 125 -16.48 9.15 -1.52
CA TRP A 125 -15.40 9.57 -2.39
C TRP A 125 -15.61 9.06 -3.83
N ARG A 126 -15.98 7.77 -4.00
CA ARG A 126 -16.28 7.19 -5.32
C ARG A 126 -17.45 7.89 -6.01
N ALA A 127 -18.51 8.17 -5.27
CA ALA A 127 -19.65 8.92 -5.79
C ALA A 127 -19.25 10.34 -6.24
N SER A 128 -18.36 11.00 -5.50
CA SER A 128 -17.78 12.29 -5.88
C SER A 128 -17.01 12.23 -7.19
N GLN A 129 -16.17 11.20 -7.37
CA GLN A 129 -15.46 10.98 -8.63
C GLN A 129 -16.42 10.78 -9.81
N THR A 130 -17.44 9.95 -9.64
CA THR A 130 -18.44 9.73 -10.69
C THR A 130 -19.10 11.05 -11.11
N ARG A 131 -19.46 11.90 -10.13
CA ARG A 131 -20.07 13.20 -10.43
C ARG A 131 -19.11 14.17 -11.12
N SER A 132 -17.81 14.03 -10.93
CA SER A 132 -16.81 14.91 -11.58
C SER A 132 -16.65 14.67 -13.08
N VAL A 133 -17.07 13.49 -13.57
CA VAL A 133 -16.99 13.15 -15.00
C VAL A 133 -18.11 13.87 -15.75
N LYS A 134 -17.74 14.68 -16.73
CA LYS A 134 -18.71 15.42 -17.56
C LYS A 134 -19.53 14.46 -18.43
N LYS A 135 -20.84 14.72 -18.52
CA LYS A 135 -21.75 13.90 -19.37
C LYS A 135 -21.60 14.21 -20.86
N ARG A 136 -21.07 15.38 -21.22
CA ARG A 136 -20.88 15.82 -22.60
C ARG A 136 -19.51 16.46 -22.78
N PRO A 137 -18.84 16.30 -23.91
CA PRO A 137 -17.64 17.06 -24.23
C PRO A 137 -17.96 18.56 -24.26
N LYS A 138 -16.93 19.42 -24.07
CA LYS A 138 -17.08 20.87 -24.23
C LYS A 138 -17.33 21.20 -25.69
#